data_05af967298248081d808e20950d00d31
#
_entry.id   05af967298248081d808e20950d00d31
#
_cell.length_a   1.000
_cell.length_b   1.000
_cell.length_c   1.000
_cell.angle_alpha   90.00
_cell.angle_beta   90.00
_cell.angle_gamma   90.00
#
_symmetry.space_group_name_H-M   'P 1'
#
loop_
_entity.id
_entity.type
_entity.pdbx_description
1 polymer ?
#
loop_
_entity_poly.entity_id
_entity_poly.type
_entity_poly.pdbx_seq_one_letter_code
_entity_poly.pdbx_strand_id
1 'polypeptide(L)'
;MAGESAQFGLRERPPTPAVRPFDLPPRLKPMLDRAKAGLAEPFRGVASGNGIVPGLFTIENTGISLAPLLEAARLFVAALSTEQRKIASFAIGDEKWRKWSNIHPWLMRHGVCLADLRHDQREAALALLRESMSAAGYESARDVMRLNQHALEITGKPEEYGEWLYWVSIFGTPSPSEPWGWQIDGHHLNVNGFVLGDQLVLTPNFMGSEPVLARFGKYKGTRVFAAEEEEGYALMRAFSPEERRRATIGKDLPSELLTAAFNDNRRIDLAGIRYDELSPQGRERLAALLATYTGRIRRGHAEIRWAEAKHYLSETHFAWIGPFDDASPFYYRILSPVILVEFDHQSGIMYDNDTPSRDHIHTVVRTPNGNDYGKDLLRQHYAHHDHSHPTGHRHGTAGGG
;
A
#
# COMPACT_ATOMS: atom_id res chain seq x y z
N MET A 1 32.43 0.66 -10.51
CA MET A 1 31.19 0.42 -9.74
C MET A 1 31.33 -0.66 -8.66
N ALA A 2 32.35 -1.51 -8.67
CA ALA A 2 32.62 -2.46 -7.57
C ALA A 2 33.20 -1.84 -6.28
N GLY A 3 33.42 -0.54 -6.23
CA GLY A 3 34.03 0.12 -5.06
C GLY A 3 33.06 0.71 -4.02
N GLU A 4 31.79 0.87 -4.37
CA GLU A 4 30.81 1.55 -3.49
C GLU A 4 30.13 0.60 -2.51
N SER A 5 29.89 -0.64 -2.89
CA SER A 5 29.33 -1.67 -1.98
C SER A 5 30.28 -1.98 -0.81
N ALA A 6 31.61 -1.94 -1.05
CA ALA A 6 32.61 -2.13 0.01
C ALA A 6 32.61 -0.99 1.04
N GLN A 7 32.21 0.23 0.64
CA GLN A 7 32.10 1.39 1.54
C GLN A 7 31.03 1.21 2.63
N PHE A 8 29.99 0.39 2.36
CA PHE A 8 28.88 0.14 3.28
C PHE A 8 29.01 -1.20 4.03
N GLY A 9 30.09 -1.98 3.81
CA GLY A 9 30.30 -3.28 4.47
C GLY A 9 29.26 -4.33 4.14
N LEU A 10 28.65 -4.25 2.93
CA LEU A 10 27.60 -5.16 2.51
C LEU A 10 28.09 -6.58 2.32
N ARG A 11 27.32 -7.56 2.79
CA ARG A 11 27.60 -8.99 2.57
C ARG A 11 27.40 -9.35 1.10
N GLU A 12 28.30 -10.16 0.55
CA GLU A 12 28.07 -10.73 -0.76
C GLU A 12 26.83 -11.65 -0.72
N ARG A 13 25.86 -11.36 -1.57
CA ARG A 13 24.68 -12.19 -1.77
C ARG A 13 24.54 -12.49 -3.25
N PRO A 14 24.25 -13.74 -3.64
CA PRO A 14 23.99 -14.03 -5.03
C PRO A 14 22.78 -13.24 -5.49
N PRO A 15 22.80 -12.65 -6.71
CA PRO A 15 21.66 -11.93 -7.26
C PRO A 15 20.47 -12.88 -7.40
N THR A 16 19.27 -12.36 -7.20
CA THR A 16 18.04 -13.08 -7.52
C THR A 16 17.65 -12.67 -8.93
N PRO A 17 17.54 -13.64 -9.90
CA PRO A 17 17.26 -13.28 -11.28
C PRO A 17 15.99 -12.49 -11.46
N ALA A 18 16.06 -11.46 -12.29
CA ALA A 18 14.93 -10.62 -12.69
C ALA A 18 14.00 -11.30 -13.69
N VAL A 19 14.51 -12.24 -14.45
CA VAL A 19 13.80 -12.87 -15.58
C VAL A 19 12.89 -13.98 -15.10
N ARG A 20 11.68 -14.03 -15.62
CA ARG A 20 10.69 -15.08 -15.35
C ARG A 20 10.60 -16.11 -16.46
N PRO A 21 10.29 -17.38 -16.13
CA PRO A 21 10.23 -17.96 -14.79
C PRO A 21 11.64 -18.13 -14.20
N PHE A 22 11.75 -17.99 -12.89
CA PHE A 22 13.01 -18.28 -12.19
C PHE A 22 12.74 -19.14 -10.97
N ASP A 23 13.73 -19.95 -10.60
CA ASP A 23 13.68 -20.74 -9.38
C ASP A 23 13.95 -19.83 -8.18
N LEU A 24 12.97 -19.74 -7.29
CA LEU A 24 13.13 -18.98 -6.06
C LEU A 24 14.30 -19.53 -5.24
N PRO A 25 15.20 -18.67 -4.76
CA PRO A 25 16.22 -19.10 -3.82
C PRO A 25 15.59 -19.85 -2.64
N PRO A 26 16.21 -20.96 -2.17
CA PRO A 26 15.65 -21.76 -1.07
C PRO A 26 15.27 -20.96 0.16
N ARG A 27 15.98 -19.85 0.44
CA ARG A 27 15.69 -18.92 1.55
C ARG A 27 14.34 -18.23 1.45
N LEU A 28 13.80 -18.02 0.25
CA LEU A 28 12.50 -17.38 0.01
C LEU A 28 11.32 -18.37 0.01
N LYS A 29 11.60 -19.68 -0.04
CA LYS A 29 10.57 -20.72 -0.08
C LYS A 29 9.60 -20.67 1.11
N PRO A 30 10.05 -20.55 2.37
CA PRO A 30 9.13 -20.46 3.51
C PRO A 30 8.21 -19.22 3.44
N MET A 31 8.70 -18.12 2.86
CA MET A 31 7.91 -16.91 2.64
C MET A 31 6.86 -17.13 1.57
N LEU A 32 7.21 -17.76 0.46
CA LEU A 32 6.27 -18.12 -0.60
C LEU A 32 5.19 -19.10 -0.11
N ASP A 33 5.58 -20.08 0.72
CA ASP A 33 4.64 -21.05 1.27
C ASP A 33 3.65 -20.38 2.23
N ARG A 34 4.10 -19.44 3.07
CA ARG A 34 3.21 -18.59 3.89
C ARG A 34 2.28 -17.72 3.05
N ALA A 35 2.81 -17.09 1.99
CA ALA A 35 2.02 -16.31 1.06
C ALA A 35 0.91 -17.14 0.40
N LYS A 36 1.25 -18.34 -0.09
CA LYS A 36 0.27 -19.27 -0.66
C LYS A 36 -0.79 -19.69 0.34
N ALA A 37 -0.41 -20.00 1.57
CA ALA A 37 -1.33 -20.37 2.63
C ALA A 37 -2.31 -19.21 2.95
N GLY A 38 -1.82 -17.98 3.12
CA GLY A 38 -2.65 -16.80 3.35
C GLY A 38 -3.62 -16.49 2.20
N LEU A 39 -3.17 -16.69 0.95
CA LEU A 39 -3.99 -16.48 -0.24
C LEU A 39 -5.01 -17.61 -0.49
N ALA A 40 -4.78 -18.82 0.03
CA ALA A 40 -5.72 -19.93 -0.07
C ALA A 40 -6.99 -19.70 0.76
N GLU A 41 -6.92 -18.87 1.81
CA GLU A 41 -8.09 -18.49 2.57
C GLU A 41 -8.95 -17.48 1.80
N PRO A 42 -10.29 -17.63 1.78
CA PRO A 42 -11.18 -16.59 1.26
C PRO A 42 -10.90 -15.24 1.93
N PHE A 43 -10.95 -14.16 1.16
CA PHE A 43 -10.80 -12.82 1.71
C PHE A 43 -11.92 -12.51 2.71
N ARG A 44 -11.55 -12.04 3.89
CA ARG A 44 -12.45 -11.53 4.94
C ARG A 44 -12.11 -10.08 5.32
N GLY A 45 -10.86 -9.68 5.14
CA GLY A 45 -10.31 -8.40 5.57
C GLY A 45 -9.68 -8.46 6.96
N VAL A 46 -8.81 -7.50 7.21
CA VAL A 46 -8.25 -7.26 8.55
C VAL A 46 -9.38 -6.87 9.50
N ALA A 47 -9.33 -7.36 10.73
CA ALA A 47 -10.33 -7.06 11.75
C ALA A 47 -9.70 -6.93 13.14
N SER A 48 -10.39 -6.23 14.05
CA SER A 48 -10.09 -6.28 15.49
C SER A 48 -10.46 -7.64 16.08
N GLY A 49 -10.05 -7.92 17.31
CA GLY A 49 -10.24 -9.19 18.00
C GLY A 49 -11.68 -9.73 18.01
N ASN A 50 -12.67 -8.85 17.93
CA ASN A 50 -14.11 -9.23 17.92
C ASN A 50 -14.60 -9.72 16.54
N GLY A 51 -13.79 -9.66 15.50
CA GLY A 51 -14.13 -10.10 14.14
C GLY A 51 -14.64 -8.98 13.25
N ILE A 52 -15.17 -9.35 12.08
CA ILE A 52 -15.67 -8.40 11.08
C ILE A 52 -16.96 -7.73 11.56
N VAL A 53 -16.97 -6.40 11.51
CA VAL A 53 -18.15 -5.57 11.76
C VAL A 53 -18.78 -5.22 10.41
N PRO A 54 -20.00 -5.68 10.12
CA PRO A 54 -20.66 -5.37 8.84
C PRO A 54 -21.29 -3.98 8.86
N GLY A 55 -21.58 -3.44 7.65
CA GLY A 55 -22.36 -2.21 7.49
C GLY A 55 -21.61 -0.91 7.81
N LEU A 56 -20.29 -0.94 7.88
CA LEU A 56 -19.48 0.26 8.10
C LEU A 56 -19.30 1.11 6.84
N PHE A 57 -19.44 0.50 5.67
CA PHE A 57 -19.25 1.15 4.38
C PHE A 57 -20.53 1.07 3.56
N THR A 58 -20.86 2.12 2.84
CA THR A 58 -22.06 2.20 2.00
C THR A 58 -21.72 2.71 0.61
N ILE A 59 -22.45 2.21 -0.38
CA ILE A 59 -22.39 2.81 -1.72
C ILE A 59 -23.14 4.13 -1.66
N GLU A 60 -22.45 5.21 -1.97
CA GLU A 60 -22.99 6.56 -1.92
C GLU A 60 -22.46 7.42 -3.07
N ASN A 61 -23.16 8.50 -3.39
CA ASN A 61 -22.66 9.53 -4.30
C ASN A 61 -21.90 10.57 -3.48
N THR A 62 -20.60 10.64 -3.69
CA THR A 62 -19.73 11.59 -2.98
C THR A 62 -19.80 13.01 -3.55
N GLY A 63 -20.27 13.16 -4.78
CA GLY A 63 -20.25 14.42 -5.51
C GLY A 63 -18.85 14.87 -5.96
N ILE A 64 -17.82 14.03 -5.80
CA ILE A 64 -16.44 14.36 -6.11
C ILE A 64 -15.99 13.62 -7.37
N SER A 65 -15.84 14.35 -8.47
CA SER A 65 -15.52 13.77 -9.77
C SER A 65 -14.21 12.97 -9.78
N LEU A 66 -14.28 11.73 -10.26
CA LEU A 66 -13.15 10.88 -10.62
C LEU A 66 -12.89 10.86 -12.15
N ALA A 67 -13.46 11.78 -12.92
CA ALA A 67 -13.25 11.85 -14.37
C ALA A 67 -11.75 11.94 -14.77
N PRO A 68 -10.87 12.70 -14.08
CA PRO A 68 -9.45 12.71 -14.39
C PRO A 68 -8.78 11.34 -14.20
N LEU A 69 -9.13 10.60 -13.14
CA LEU A 69 -8.60 9.26 -12.91
C LEU A 69 -9.13 8.25 -13.95
N LEU A 70 -10.40 8.33 -14.27
CA LEU A 70 -11.01 7.51 -15.34
C LEU A 70 -10.33 7.73 -16.69
N GLU A 71 -10.06 8.98 -17.05
CA GLU A 71 -9.36 9.32 -18.29
C GLU A 71 -7.92 8.82 -18.27
N ALA A 72 -7.19 8.99 -17.16
CA ALA A 72 -5.85 8.45 -16.99
C ALA A 72 -5.80 6.92 -17.18
N ALA A 73 -6.78 6.20 -16.62
CA ALA A 73 -6.88 4.75 -16.79
C ALA A 73 -7.16 4.34 -18.24
N ARG A 74 -8.06 5.06 -18.93
CA ARG A 74 -8.35 4.81 -20.35
C ARG A 74 -7.16 5.08 -21.26
N LEU A 75 -6.45 6.18 -21.02
CA LEU A 75 -5.23 6.53 -21.76
C LEU A 75 -4.13 5.49 -21.53
N PHE A 76 -3.95 5.03 -20.29
CA PHE A 76 -2.99 3.96 -20.00
C PHE A 76 -3.33 2.68 -20.75
N VAL A 77 -4.57 2.19 -20.68
CA VAL A 77 -5.01 0.98 -21.39
C VAL A 77 -4.87 1.13 -22.90
N ALA A 78 -5.19 2.31 -23.45
CA ALA A 78 -5.07 2.61 -24.87
C ALA A 78 -3.61 2.64 -25.35
N ALA A 79 -2.67 3.11 -24.52
CA ALA A 79 -1.25 3.18 -24.84
C ALA A 79 -0.56 1.80 -24.89
N LEU A 80 -1.14 0.77 -24.23
CA LEU A 80 -0.60 -0.58 -24.19
C LEU A 80 -0.78 -1.31 -25.53
N SER A 81 0.24 -2.09 -25.94
CA SER A 81 0.09 -3.05 -27.03
C SER A 81 -0.91 -4.15 -26.67
N THR A 82 -1.36 -4.91 -27.66
CA THR A 82 -2.27 -6.04 -27.43
C THR A 82 -1.70 -7.04 -26.41
N GLU A 83 -0.41 -7.36 -26.51
CA GLU A 83 0.22 -8.31 -25.60
C GLU A 83 0.39 -7.72 -24.18
N GLN A 84 0.80 -6.46 -24.07
CA GLN A 84 0.87 -5.77 -22.78
C GLN A 84 -0.51 -5.70 -22.10
N ARG A 85 -1.57 -5.42 -22.87
CA ARG A 85 -2.93 -5.37 -22.34
C ARG A 85 -3.41 -6.71 -21.81
N LYS A 86 -3.09 -7.83 -22.48
CA LYS A 86 -3.44 -9.18 -22.00
C LYS A 86 -2.84 -9.50 -20.62
N ILE A 87 -1.61 -9.05 -20.36
CA ILE A 87 -0.93 -9.33 -19.06
C ILE A 87 -1.23 -8.30 -17.99
N ALA A 88 -1.75 -7.13 -18.35
CA ALA A 88 -2.07 -6.04 -17.43
C ALA A 88 -3.54 -6.01 -17.00
N SER A 89 -4.47 -6.68 -17.72
CA SER A 89 -5.91 -6.56 -17.48
C SER A 89 -6.48 -7.84 -16.86
N PHE A 90 -7.24 -7.68 -15.79
CA PHE A 90 -7.85 -8.76 -15.01
C PHE A 90 -9.33 -8.47 -14.74
N ALA A 91 -10.11 -9.50 -14.40
CA ALA A 91 -11.47 -9.31 -13.93
C ALA A 91 -11.47 -8.52 -12.60
N ILE A 92 -12.51 -7.74 -12.33
CA ILE A 92 -12.62 -6.94 -11.10
C ILE A 92 -12.58 -7.81 -9.84
N GLY A 93 -13.10 -9.04 -9.91
CA GLY A 93 -13.08 -10.00 -8.81
C GLY A 93 -11.81 -10.86 -8.71
N ASP A 94 -10.81 -10.66 -9.59
CA ASP A 94 -9.62 -11.51 -9.64
C ASP A 94 -8.83 -11.47 -8.32
N GLU A 95 -8.40 -12.64 -7.85
CA GLU A 95 -7.60 -12.78 -6.62
C GLU A 95 -6.17 -12.20 -6.75
N LYS A 96 -5.76 -11.75 -7.94
CA LYS A 96 -4.50 -11.04 -8.13
C LYS A 96 -4.43 -9.71 -7.37
N TRP A 97 -5.56 -9.10 -7.01
CA TRP A 97 -5.59 -7.99 -6.07
C TRP A 97 -4.76 -8.24 -4.81
N ARG A 98 -4.79 -9.48 -4.30
CA ARG A 98 -4.15 -9.90 -3.04
C ARG A 98 -2.70 -10.37 -3.22
N LYS A 99 -2.22 -10.47 -4.46
CA LYS A 99 -0.89 -11.03 -4.79
C LYS A 99 0.19 -9.97 -4.91
N TRP A 100 0.10 -8.89 -4.15
CA TRP A 100 1.17 -7.90 -4.04
C TRP A 100 2.25 -8.32 -3.03
N SER A 101 3.46 -7.78 -3.17
CA SER A 101 4.55 -8.06 -2.26
C SER A 101 5.49 -6.87 -2.13
N ASN A 102 5.69 -6.40 -0.90
CA ASN A 102 6.62 -5.33 -0.57
C ASN A 102 8.10 -5.78 -0.51
N ILE A 103 8.35 -7.10 -0.53
CA ILE A 103 9.63 -7.66 -0.09
C ILE A 103 10.63 -7.79 -1.23
N HIS A 104 10.22 -8.40 -2.33
CA HIS A 104 11.14 -8.67 -3.44
C HIS A 104 10.44 -8.45 -4.77
N PRO A 105 11.10 -7.82 -5.76
CA PRO A 105 10.46 -7.46 -7.03
C PRO A 105 9.87 -8.65 -7.80
N TRP A 106 10.28 -9.89 -7.53
CA TRP A 106 9.88 -11.06 -8.30
C TRP A 106 8.87 -11.97 -7.62
N LEU A 107 8.45 -11.64 -6.40
CA LEU A 107 7.52 -12.47 -5.67
C LEU A 107 6.07 -12.18 -6.10
N MET A 108 5.45 -13.14 -6.78
CA MET A 108 4.05 -13.10 -7.25
C MET A 108 3.69 -11.91 -8.17
N ARG A 109 4.64 -11.40 -8.96
CA ARG A 109 4.40 -10.25 -9.85
C ARG A 109 3.45 -10.58 -11.01
N HIS A 110 2.56 -9.66 -11.32
CA HIS A 110 1.63 -9.66 -12.43
C HIS A 110 1.49 -8.23 -12.97
N GLY A 111 0.87 -8.06 -14.14
CA GLY A 111 0.81 -6.75 -14.78
C GLY A 111 2.01 -6.47 -15.70
N VAL A 112 2.10 -5.23 -16.18
CA VAL A 112 3.23 -4.76 -17.01
C VAL A 112 4.26 -4.06 -16.15
N CYS A 113 5.53 -4.43 -16.33
CA CYS A 113 6.64 -3.78 -15.64
C CYS A 113 6.93 -2.41 -16.26
N LEU A 114 7.04 -1.35 -15.46
CA LEU A 114 7.36 -0.01 -15.94
C LEU A 114 8.71 0.05 -16.65
N ALA A 115 9.66 -0.82 -16.28
CA ALA A 115 10.96 -0.89 -16.96
C ALA A 115 10.83 -1.30 -18.43
N ASP A 116 9.82 -2.10 -18.79
CA ASP A 116 9.57 -2.60 -20.14
C ASP A 116 8.67 -1.66 -20.97
N LEU A 117 8.21 -0.56 -20.38
CA LEU A 117 7.34 0.40 -21.04
C LEU A 117 8.13 1.54 -21.68
N ARG A 118 7.60 2.06 -22.81
CA ARG A 118 8.07 3.33 -23.37
C ARG A 118 7.78 4.49 -22.43
N HIS A 119 8.41 5.62 -22.67
CA HIS A 119 8.25 6.82 -21.84
C HIS A 119 6.78 7.27 -21.75
N ASP A 120 6.08 7.37 -22.88
CA ASP A 120 4.67 7.75 -22.95
C ASP A 120 3.75 6.79 -22.16
N GLN A 121 4.03 5.50 -22.22
CA GLN A 121 3.30 4.48 -21.46
C GLN A 121 3.56 4.58 -19.95
N ARG A 122 4.81 4.88 -19.54
CA ARG A 122 5.14 5.13 -18.12
C ARG A 122 4.42 6.34 -17.58
N GLU A 123 4.41 7.45 -18.32
CA GLU A 123 3.70 8.65 -17.91
C GLU A 123 2.19 8.41 -17.75
N ALA A 124 1.59 7.64 -18.66
CA ALA A 124 0.19 7.23 -18.53
C ALA A 124 -0.06 6.34 -17.30
N ALA A 125 0.85 5.42 -16.98
CA ALA A 125 0.79 4.62 -15.78
C ALA A 125 0.92 5.46 -14.49
N LEU A 126 1.87 6.39 -14.45
CA LEU A 126 2.07 7.31 -13.34
C LEU A 126 0.89 8.27 -13.14
N ALA A 127 0.12 8.55 -14.19
CA ALA A 127 -1.10 9.35 -14.08
C ALA A 127 -2.16 8.68 -13.18
N LEU A 128 -2.19 7.34 -13.10
CA LEU A 128 -3.07 6.62 -12.15
C LEU A 128 -2.76 7.02 -10.69
N LEU A 129 -1.47 7.03 -10.32
CA LEU A 129 -1.04 7.49 -9.00
C LEU A 129 -1.37 8.97 -8.79
N ARG A 130 -1.01 9.83 -9.76
CA ARG A 130 -1.18 11.27 -9.67
C ARG A 130 -2.65 11.68 -9.51
N GLU A 131 -3.56 11.01 -10.24
CA GLU A 131 -4.99 11.33 -10.18
C GLU A 131 -5.71 10.69 -9.00
N SER A 132 -5.08 9.74 -8.30
CA SER A 132 -5.62 9.10 -7.09
C SER A 132 -5.09 9.68 -5.79
N MET A 133 -3.97 10.37 -5.83
CA MET A 133 -3.26 10.85 -4.65
C MET A 133 -3.21 12.39 -4.59
N SER A 134 -2.94 12.93 -3.42
CA SER A 134 -2.53 14.33 -3.28
C SER A 134 -1.14 14.54 -3.87
N ALA A 135 -0.74 15.79 -4.07
CA ALA A 135 0.62 16.09 -4.53
C ALA A 135 1.68 15.48 -3.61
N ALA A 136 1.49 15.57 -2.29
CA ALA A 136 2.39 14.97 -1.31
C ALA A 136 2.38 13.42 -1.37
N GLY A 137 1.20 12.80 -1.50
CA GLY A 137 1.09 11.36 -1.65
C GLY A 137 1.75 10.82 -2.92
N TYR A 138 1.53 11.50 -4.05
CA TYR A 138 2.18 11.18 -5.32
C TYR A 138 3.71 11.32 -5.21
N GLU A 139 4.20 12.41 -4.64
CA GLU A 139 5.64 12.63 -4.48
C GLU A 139 6.26 11.59 -3.55
N SER A 140 5.60 11.23 -2.44
CA SER A 140 6.05 10.13 -1.57
C SER A 140 6.18 8.80 -2.33
N ALA A 141 5.20 8.44 -3.16
CA ALA A 141 5.28 7.23 -3.98
C ALA A 141 6.43 7.29 -4.99
N ARG A 142 6.65 8.45 -5.63
CA ARG A 142 7.76 8.67 -6.56
C ARG A 142 9.11 8.65 -5.85
N ASP A 143 9.19 9.17 -4.65
CA ASP A 143 10.43 9.17 -3.85
C ASP A 143 10.81 7.76 -3.39
N VAL A 144 9.85 6.89 -3.07
CA VAL A 144 10.11 5.46 -2.85
C VAL A 144 10.74 4.84 -4.11
N MET A 145 10.20 5.11 -5.30
CA MET A 145 10.77 4.62 -6.56
C MET A 145 12.17 5.19 -6.83
N ARG A 146 12.42 6.46 -6.53
CA ARG A 146 13.75 7.13 -6.64
C ARG A 146 14.75 6.54 -5.66
N LEU A 147 14.32 6.22 -4.43
CA LEU A 147 15.17 5.56 -3.45
C LEU A 147 15.47 4.11 -3.82
N ASN A 148 14.57 3.42 -4.52
CA ASN A 148 14.86 2.11 -5.10
C ASN A 148 15.94 2.20 -6.23
N GLN A 149 16.03 3.34 -6.94
CA GLN A 149 17.18 3.62 -7.81
C GLN A 149 18.47 3.85 -7.02
N HIS A 150 18.38 4.56 -5.90
CA HIS A 150 19.53 4.75 -5.01
C HIS A 150 20.01 3.41 -4.42
N ALA A 151 19.08 2.52 -4.10
CA ALA A 151 19.38 1.14 -3.71
C ALA A 151 20.17 0.38 -4.79
N LEU A 152 19.81 0.55 -6.06
CA LEU A 152 20.62 0.05 -7.18
C LEU A 152 22.03 0.65 -7.19
N GLU A 153 22.16 1.94 -6.97
CA GLU A 153 23.46 2.61 -6.94
C GLU A 153 24.36 2.12 -5.80
N ILE A 154 23.77 1.75 -4.65
CA ILE A 154 24.48 1.16 -3.51
C ILE A 154 24.93 -0.27 -3.81
N THR A 155 24.02 -1.11 -4.34
CA THR A 155 24.23 -2.54 -4.45
C THR A 155 24.82 -3.00 -5.77
N GLY A 156 24.65 -2.21 -6.83
CA GLY A 156 25.03 -2.60 -8.19
C GLY A 156 24.18 -3.74 -8.78
N LYS A 157 22.97 -4.00 -8.28
CA LYS A 157 22.09 -5.13 -8.66
C LYS A 157 20.86 -4.67 -9.44
N PRO A 158 20.95 -4.44 -10.76
CA PRO A 158 19.84 -3.92 -11.56
C PRO A 158 18.68 -4.92 -11.71
N GLU A 159 18.91 -6.20 -11.43
CA GLU A 159 17.89 -7.23 -11.41
C GLU A 159 17.02 -7.20 -10.14
N GLU A 160 17.50 -6.57 -9.06
CA GLU A 160 16.77 -6.48 -7.79
C GLU A 160 16.24 -5.07 -7.52
N TYR A 161 16.95 -4.02 -7.97
CA TYR A 161 16.66 -2.63 -7.65
C TYR A 161 16.62 -1.75 -8.89
N GLY A 162 15.82 -0.70 -8.85
CA GLY A 162 15.73 0.30 -9.90
C GLY A 162 14.44 1.09 -9.86
N GLU A 163 14.49 2.34 -10.36
CA GLU A 163 13.36 3.28 -10.34
C GLU A 163 12.09 2.73 -11.01
N TRP A 164 12.24 1.81 -11.97
CA TRP A 164 11.15 1.35 -12.83
C TRP A 164 10.78 -0.12 -12.61
N LEU A 165 11.27 -0.79 -11.58
CA LEU A 165 10.90 -2.18 -11.25
C LEU A 165 9.59 -2.26 -10.47
N TYR A 166 8.53 -1.75 -11.11
CA TYR A 166 7.16 -1.74 -10.59
C TYR A 166 6.20 -2.24 -11.65
N TRP A 167 5.17 -2.99 -11.25
CA TRP A 167 4.20 -3.61 -12.13
C TRP A 167 2.86 -2.91 -11.99
N VAL A 168 2.20 -2.65 -13.12
CA VAL A 168 0.89 -1.99 -13.16
C VAL A 168 -0.15 -2.93 -13.73
N SER A 169 -1.26 -3.03 -13.03
CA SER A 169 -2.42 -3.86 -13.40
C SER A 169 -3.70 -3.04 -13.37
N ILE A 170 -4.63 -3.40 -14.26
CA ILE A 170 -6.00 -2.87 -14.30
C ILE A 170 -6.96 -4.02 -13.99
N PHE A 171 -7.95 -3.77 -13.14
CA PHE A 171 -8.99 -4.70 -12.75
C PHE A 171 -10.36 -4.17 -13.17
N GLY A 172 -11.11 -4.97 -13.91
CA GLY A 172 -12.34 -4.52 -14.59
C GLY A 172 -12.03 -3.62 -15.79
N THR A 173 -13.05 -2.94 -16.26
CA THR A 173 -12.94 -1.97 -17.37
C THR A 173 -13.18 -0.56 -16.84
N PRO A 174 -12.25 0.41 -17.04
CA PRO A 174 -12.43 1.78 -16.59
C PRO A 174 -13.77 2.37 -17.05
N SER A 175 -14.67 2.63 -16.11
CA SER A 175 -16.06 3.01 -16.31
C SER A 175 -16.48 4.12 -15.36
N PRO A 176 -17.42 5.01 -15.73
CA PRO A 176 -17.96 6.01 -14.84
C PRO A 176 -18.97 5.44 -13.82
N SER A 177 -19.50 4.22 -14.03
CA SER A 177 -20.55 3.62 -13.22
C SER A 177 -20.23 2.22 -12.71
N GLU A 178 -19.54 1.41 -13.53
CA GLU A 178 -19.20 0.03 -13.16
C GLU A 178 -17.93 -0.02 -12.33
N PRO A 179 -17.79 -1.03 -11.44
CA PRO A 179 -16.61 -1.17 -10.60
C PRO A 179 -15.37 -1.51 -11.42
N TRP A 180 -14.30 -0.80 -11.17
CA TRP A 180 -12.98 -1.06 -11.74
C TRP A 180 -11.88 -0.63 -10.76
N GLY A 181 -10.64 -0.87 -11.14
CA GLY A 181 -9.54 -0.38 -10.34
C GLY A 181 -8.18 -0.66 -10.95
N TRP A 182 -7.15 -0.35 -10.19
CA TRP A 182 -5.77 -0.47 -10.61
C TRP A 182 -4.86 -0.81 -9.43
N GLN A 183 -3.72 -1.37 -9.73
CA GLN A 183 -2.68 -1.67 -8.75
C GLN A 183 -1.32 -1.31 -9.34
N ILE A 184 -0.47 -0.67 -8.53
CA ILE A 184 0.97 -0.62 -8.76
C ILE A 184 1.64 -1.41 -7.65
N ASP A 185 2.58 -2.29 -8.02
CA ASP A 185 3.20 -3.23 -7.11
C ASP A 185 4.69 -3.36 -7.39
N GLY A 186 5.52 -3.20 -6.38
CA GLY A 186 6.97 -3.34 -6.46
C GLY A 186 7.65 -3.32 -5.10
N HIS A 187 8.97 -3.33 -5.11
CA HIS A 187 9.75 -3.25 -3.89
C HIS A 187 9.41 -1.97 -3.12
N HIS A 188 8.95 -2.11 -1.89
CA HIS A 188 8.57 -1.02 -1.00
C HIS A 188 7.41 -0.11 -1.45
N LEU A 189 6.77 -0.36 -2.59
CA LEU A 189 5.59 0.41 -3.02
C LEU A 189 4.51 -0.53 -3.52
N ASN A 190 3.37 -0.50 -2.85
CA ASN A 190 2.16 -1.13 -3.33
C ASN A 190 0.94 -0.24 -3.06
N VAL A 191 0.26 0.16 -4.12
CA VAL A 191 -0.95 1.00 -4.03
C VAL A 191 -2.07 0.32 -4.80
N ASN A 192 -3.21 0.15 -4.14
CA ASN A 192 -4.42 -0.43 -4.71
C ASN A 192 -5.50 0.64 -4.77
N GLY A 193 -6.02 0.92 -5.95
CA GLY A 193 -7.10 1.87 -6.17
C GLY A 193 -8.33 1.16 -6.72
N PHE A 194 -9.40 1.08 -5.92
CA PHE A 194 -10.73 0.60 -6.36
C PHE A 194 -11.65 1.80 -6.55
N VAL A 195 -12.42 1.78 -7.64
CA VAL A 195 -13.35 2.83 -8.02
C VAL A 195 -14.73 2.25 -8.28
N LEU A 196 -15.75 2.87 -7.70
CA LEU A 196 -17.16 2.59 -7.98
C LEU A 196 -17.93 3.91 -8.04
N GLY A 197 -18.38 4.28 -9.26
CA GLY A 197 -18.95 5.59 -9.47
C GLY A 197 -17.93 6.70 -9.16
N ASP A 198 -18.24 7.53 -8.18
CA ASP A 198 -17.35 8.58 -7.67
C ASP A 198 -16.68 8.26 -6.31
N GLN A 199 -16.82 7.02 -5.83
CA GLN A 199 -16.13 6.52 -4.63
C GLN A 199 -14.76 5.93 -4.99
N LEU A 200 -13.77 6.24 -4.15
CA LEU A 200 -12.39 5.75 -4.27
C LEU A 200 -11.96 5.09 -2.96
N VAL A 201 -11.58 3.82 -3.02
CA VAL A 201 -10.88 3.10 -1.94
C VAL A 201 -9.42 2.93 -2.34
N LEU A 202 -8.49 3.53 -1.59
CA LEU A 202 -7.05 3.52 -1.89
C LEU A 202 -6.29 2.67 -0.87
N THR A 203 -6.78 1.44 -0.64
CA THR A 203 -6.19 0.47 0.31
C THR A 203 -6.31 -0.97 -0.18
N PRO A 204 -5.36 -1.86 0.22
CA PRO A 204 -4.16 -1.56 1.00
C PRO A 204 -3.23 -0.57 0.28
N ASN A 205 -2.59 0.31 1.06
CA ASN A 205 -1.55 1.19 0.57
C ASN A 205 -0.30 0.96 1.41
N PHE A 206 0.69 0.29 0.83
CA PHE A 206 1.97 0.02 1.46
C PHE A 206 3.04 0.91 0.85
N MET A 207 3.80 1.58 1.70
CA MET A 207 4.98 2.34 1.32
C MET A 207 6.11 2.06 2.31
N GLY A 208 7.29 1.78 1.81
CA GLY A 208 8.50 1.60 2.61
C GLY A 208 9.71 2.13 1.89
N SER A 209 10.86 2.08 2.51
CA SER A 209 12.14 2.37 1.87
C SER A 209 13.30 1.88 2.72
N GLU A 210 14.31 1.32 2.06
CA GLU A 210 15.66 1.14 2.53
C GLU A 210 16.62 1.47 1.37
N PRO A 211 17.42 2.57 1.50
CA PRO A 211 17.43 3.55 2.59
C PRO A 211 16.28 4.55 2.50
N VAL A 212 16.02 5.28 3.60
CA VAL A 212 15.03 6.39 3.61
C VAL A 212 15.59 7.71 3.13
N LEU A 213 16.90 7.79 2.92
CA LEU A 213 17.62 9.00 2.46
C LEU A 213 18.67 8.63 1.40
N ALA A 214 18.56 9.23 0.23
CA ALA A 214 19.61 9.15 -0.78
C ALA A 214 20.80 10.06 -0.41
N ARG A 215 21.93 9.45 -0.05
CA ARG A 215 23.12 10.20 0.40
C ARG A 215 24.03 10.64 -0.74
N PHE A 216 23.94 10.01 -1.90
CA PHE A 216 24.69 10.31 -3.13
C PHE A 216 23.90 9.93 -4.39
N GLY A 217 24.50 9.97 -5.56
CA GLY A 217 23.94 9.52 -6.82
C GLY A 217 22.88 10.43 -7.43
N LYS A 218 22.08 9.86 -8.35
CA LYS A 218 21.10 10.57 -9.16
C LYS A 218 20.08 11.35 -8.34
N TYR A 219 19.65 10.79 -7.23
CA TYR A 219 18.58 11.33 -6.39
C TYR A 219 19.06 11.80 -5.02
N LYS A 220 20.33 12.21 -4.91
CA LYS A 220 20.89 12.73 -3.67
C LYS A 220 19.98 13.78 -3.03
N GLY A 221 19.68 13.60 -1.74
CA GLY A 221 18.84 14.48 -0.93
C GLY A 221 17.36 14.03 -0.85
N THR A 222 16.92 13.11 -1.70
CA THR A 222 15.57 12.52 -1.57
C THR A 222 15.43 11.82 -0.23
N ARG A 223 14.37 12.15 0.52
CA ARG A 223 14.03 11.57 1.84
C ARG A 223 12.55 11.28 1.93
N VAL A 224 12.18 10.13 2.50
CA VAL A 224 10.78 9.73 2.73
C VAL A 224 10.51 9.51 4.22
N PHE A 225 9.25 9.53 4.60
CA PHE A 225 8.68 9.20 5.93
C PHE A 225 9.12 10.10 7.08
N ALA A 226 9.71 11.26 6.80
CA ALA A 226 10.08 12.20 7.85
C ALA A 226 8.86 12.68 8.67
N ALA A 227 7.75 12.99 8.00
CA ALA A 227 6.53 13.46 8.68
C ALA A 227 5.90 12.37 9.54
N GLU A 228 5.85 11.12 9.06
CA GLU A 228 5.30 9.98 9.80
C GLU A 228 6.12 9.65 11.06
N GLU A 229 7.41 9.73 10.92
CA GLU A 229 8.36 9.53 12.02
C GLU A 229 8.26 10.67 13.04
N GLU A 230 8.28 11.93 12.59
CA GLU A 230 8.23 13.12 13.43
C GLU A 230 6.88 13.24 14.17
N GLU A 231 5.75 13.00 13.51
CA GLU A 231 4.43 13.06 14.14
C GLU A 231 4.22 11.90 15.13
N GLY A 232 4.75 10.69 14.86
CA GLY A 232 4.76 9.59 15.83
C GLY A 232 5.48 9.98 17.12
N TYR A 233 6.66 10.59 17.01
CA TYR A 233 7.40 11.12 18.16
C TYR A 233 6.68 12.30 18.83
N ALA A 234 6.14 13.24 18.07
CA ALA A 234 5.42 14.39 18.62
C ALA A 234 4.21 13.95 19.45
N LEU A 235 3.52 12.90 19.02
CA LEU A 235 2.43 12.29 19.78
C LEU A 235 2.94 11.70 21.11
N MET A 236 3.99 10.88 21.07
CA MET A 236 4.55 10.28 22.28
C MET A 236 5.14 11.33 23.25
N ARG A 237 5.69 12.43 22.73
CA ARG A 237 6.18 13.54 23.57
C ARG A 237 5.02 14.30 24.23
N ALA A 238 3.89 14.42 23.57
CA ALA A 238 2.71 15.07 24.11
C ALA A 238 2.02 14.27 25.22
N PHE A 239 2.24 12.95 25.28
CA PHE A 239 1.66 12.08 26.27
C PHE A 239 2.26 12.31 27.67
N SER A 240 1.40 12.29 28.68
CA SER A 240 1.81 12.15 30.08
C SER A 240 2.53 10.82 30.30
N PRO A 241 3.29 10.65 31.41
CA PRO A 241 3.89 9.36 31.72
C PRO A 241 2.90 8.19 31.78
N GLU A 242 1.67 8.43 32.22
CA GLU A 242 0.63 7.40 32.30
C GLU A 242 0.09 7.05 30.91
N GLU A 243 -0.18 8.05 30.05
CA GLU A 243 -0.61 7.82 28.66
C GLU A 243 0.47 7.04 27.89
N ARG A 244 1.76 7.39 28.03
CA ARG A 244 2.88 6.65 27.42
C ARG A 244 2.92 5.19 27.89
N ARG A 245 2.80 4.96 29.19
CA ARG A 245 2.79 3.62 29.75
C ARG A 245 1.66 2.77 29.17
N ARG A 246 0.48 3.34 28.99
CA ARG A 246 -0.69 2.66 28.41
C ARG A 246 -0.56 2.47 26.90
N ALA A 247 0.01 3.43 26.19
CA ALA A 247 0.25 3.35 24.75
C ALA A 247 1.32 2.29 24.42
N THR A 248 2.32 2.11 25.30
CA THR A 248 3.43 1.18 25.06
C THR A 248 3.03 -0.25 25.38
N ILE A 249 2.96 -1.10 24.34
CA ILE A 249 2.50 -2.49 24.42
C ILE A 249 3.63 -3.52 24.38
N GLY A 250 4.86 -3.09 24.12
CA GLY A 250 6.03 -3.97 24.04
C GLY A 250 7.33 -3.22 23.88
N LYS A 251 8.43 -3.96 23.91
CA LYS A 251 9.79 -3.45 23.74
C LYS A 251 10.46 -3.95 22.46
N ASP A 252 10.13 -5.17 22.04
CA ASP A 252 10.74 -5.84 20.91
C ASP A 252 9.87 -5.57 19.66
N LEU A 253 10.45 -4.95 18.64
CA LEU A 253 9.78 -4.62 17.41
C LEU A 253 9.40 -5.90 16.65
N PRO A 254 8.26 -5.92 15.96
CA PRO A 254 7.93 -7.01 15.06
C PRO A 254 8.93 -7.08 13.91
N SER A 255 9.14 -8.27 13.36
CA SER A 255 10.03 -8.47 12.21
C SER A 255 9.44 -7.97 10.88
N GLU A 256 8.18 -7.58 10.86
CA GLU A 256 7.44 -6.98 9.75
C GLU A 256 6.11 -6.41 10.29
N LEU A 257 5.51 -5.47 9.61
CA LEU A 257 4.14 -5.00 9.89
C LEU A 257 3.18 -6.19 9.98
N LEU A 258 2.27 -6.17 10.92
CA LEU A 258 1.32 -7.26 11.14
C LEU A 258 0.42 -7.50 9.92
N THR A 259 0.12 -6.43 9.18
CA THR A 259 -0.76 -6.45 8.02
C THR A 259 -0.06 -6.13 6.71
N ALA A 260 1.24 -6.42 6.61
CA ALA A 260 1.99 -6.41 5.36
C ALA A 260 1.42 -7.42 4.34
N ALA A 261 2.10 -7.61 3.23
CA ALA A 261 1.70 -8.51 2.15
C ALA A 261 1.26 -9.90 2.67
N PHE A 262 0.23 -10.47 2.04
CA PHE A 262 -0.33 -11.80 2.32
C PHE A 262 -1.06 -11.97 3.67
N ASN A 263 -1.25 -10.89 4.43
CA ASN A 263 -1.90 -10.88 5.74
C ASN A 263 -3.30 -10.23 5.72
N ASP A 264 -4.06 -10.44 4.66
CA ASP A 264 -5.37 -9.79 4.45
C ASP A 264 -6.44 -10.16 5.49
N ASN A 265 -6.33 -11.33 6.12
CA ASN A 265 -7.31 -11.83 7.08
C ASN A 265 -6.82 -11.73 8.54
N ARG A 266 -5.82 -10.87 8.78
CA ARG A 266 -5.22 -10.76 10.11
C ARG A 266 -6.23 -10.26 11.15
N ARG A 267 -6.29 -10.92 12.29
CA ARG A 267 -6.96 -10.42 13.50
C ARG A 267 -5.94 -9.70 14.36
N ILE A 268 -6.31 -8.51 14.82
CA ILE A 268 -5.44 -7.63 15.61
C ILE A 268 -6.16 -7.28 16.90
N ASP A 269 -5.49 -7.51 18.03
CA ASP A 269 -6.03 -7.13 19.32
C ASP A 269 -6.09 -5.61 19.46
N LEU A 270 -7.18 -5.14 20.09
CA LEU A 270 -7.30 -3.75 20.53
C LEU A 270 -6.35 -3.54 21.71
N ALA A 271 -5.19 -2.94 21.44
CA ALA A 271 -4.14 -2.72 22.42
C ALA A 271 -3.66 -1.27 22.38
N GLY A 272 -3.03 -0.84 23.44
CA GLY A 272 -2.56 0.53 23.60
C GLY A 272 -3.58 1.41 24.31
N ILE A 273 -3.57 2.72 24.01
CA ILE A 273 -4.46 3.71 24.61
C ILE A 273 -5.55 4.12 23.63
N ARG A 274 -6.79 4.22 24.11
CA ARG A 274 -7.93 4.64 23.32
C ARG A 274 -7.99 6.18 23.23
N TYR A 275 -8.46 6.72 22.11
CA TYR A 275 -8.51 8.16 21.84
C TYR A 275 -9.24 8.95 22.91
N ASP A 276 -10.40 8.47 23.41
CA ASP A 276 -11.19 9.15 24.43
C ASP A 276 -10.56 9.17 25.83
N GLU A 277 -9.53 8.36 26.04
CA GLU A 277 -8.74 8.32 27.28
C GLU A 277 -7.53 9.28 27.24
N LEU A 278 -7.26 9.88 26.08
CA LEU A 278 -6.17 10.85 25.91
C LEU A 278 -6.54 12.24 26.45
N SER A 279 -5.51 12.95 26.89
CA SER A 279 -5.59 14.39 27.15
C SER A 279 -5.96 15.15 25.85
N PRO A 280 -6.49 16.40 25.96
CA PRO A 280 -6.78 17.21 24.79
C PRO A 280 -5.59 17.35 23.83
N GLN A 281 -4.38 17.52 24.36
CA GLN A 281 -3.15 17.59 23.56
C GLN A 281 -2.82 16.24 22.88
N GLY A 282 -2.99 15.12 23.59
CA GLY A 282 -2.80 13.79 23.02
C GLY A 282 -3.79 13.52 21.87
N ARG A 283 -5.05 13.92 22.02
CA ARG A 283 -6.09 13.81 20.97
C ARG A 283 -5.74 14.63 19.72
N GLU A 284 -5.29 15.87 19.92
CA GLU A 284 -4.86 16.72 18.80
C GLU A 284 -3.69 16.09 18.03
N ARG A 285 -2.69 15.58 18.72
CA ARG A 285 -1.53 14.94 18.09
C ARG A 285 -1.87 13.62 17.40
N LEU A 286 -2.74 12.79 17.98
CA LEU A 286 -3.18 11.56 17.31
C LEU A 286 -3.98 11.87 16.05
N ALA A 287 -4.82 12.90 16.08
CA ALA A 287 -5.53 13.36 14.90
C ALA A 287 -4.57 13.90 13.82
N ALA A 288 -3.52 14.64 14.19
CA ALA A 288 -2.50 15.13 13.28
C ALA A 288 -1.71 13.97 12.63
N LEU A 289 -1.28 12.98 13.42
CA LEU A 289 -0.61 11.78 12.90
C LEU A 289 -1.50 11.03 11.91
N LEU A 290 -2.77 10.83 12.23
CA LEU A 290 -3.72 10.16 11.33
C LEU A 290 -3.94 10.97 10.04
N ALA A 291 -3.97 12.31 10.12
CA ALA A 291 -4.11 13.19 8.97
C ALA A 291 -2.92 13.10 8.00
N THR A 292 -1.71 12.76 8.47
CA THR A 292 -0.54 12.52 7.63
C THR A 292 -0.81 11.39 6.62
N TYR A 293 -1.55 10.36 7.00
CA TYR A 293 -1.88 9.23 6.15
C TYR A 293 -3.12 9.48 5.28
N THR A 294 -4.20 10.00 5.86
CA THR A 294 -5.44 10.29 5.10
C THR A 294 -5.23 11.40 4.08
N GLY A 295 -4.36 12.35 4.37
CA GLY A 295 -3.99 13.46 3.49
C GLY A 295 -3.19 13.06 2.24
N ARG A 296 -2.73 11.80 2.12
CA ARG A 296 -2.07 11.30 0.92
C ARG A 296 -3.03 10.99 -0.23
N ILE A 297 -4.33 10.85 0.06
CA ILE A 297 -5.38 10.64 -0.94
C ILE A 297 -5.67 11.97 -1.66
N ARG A 298 -6.15 11.94 -2.90
CA ARG A 298 -6.54 13.14 -3.65
C ARG A 298 -7.54 13.97 -2.84
N ARG A 299 -7.44 15.30 -3.00
CA ARG A 299 -8.32 16.25 -2.33
C ARG A 299 -9.80 15.91 -2.58
N GLY A 300 -10.65 16.13 -1.61
CA GLY A 300 -12.05 15.74 -1.61
C GLY A 300 -12.23 14.33 -1.07
N HIS A 301 -11.60 13.31 -1.66
CA HIS A 301 -11.62 11.95 -1.13
C HIS A 301 -10.80 11.83 0.17
N ALA A 302 -9.75 12.63 0.34
CA ALA A 302 -9.04 12.76 1.62
C ALA A 302 -9.95 13.32 2.73
N GLU A 303 -10.80 14.29 2.39
CA GLU A 303 -11.78 14.89 3.30
C GLU A 303 -12.85 13.89 3.72
N ILE A 304 -13.36 13.07 2.77
CA ILE A 304 -14.28 11.95 3.06
C ILE A 304 -13.60 10.94 3.98
N ARG A 305 -12.40 10.50 3.61
CA ARG A 305 -11.65 9.50 4.40
C ARG A 305 -11.35 9.99 5.81
N TRP A 306 -11.05 11.28 5.95
CA TRP A 306 -10.88 11.92 7.26
C TRP A 306 -12.20 11.97 8.05
N ALA A 307 -13.32 12.29 7.41
CA ALA A 307 -14.64 12.33 8.06
C ALA A 307 -15.05 10.94 8.57
N GLU A 308 -14.82 9.87 7.76
CA GLU A 308 -15.02 8.49 8.19
C GLU A 308 -14.17 8.16 9.43
N ALA A 309 -12.86 8.41 9.37
CA ALA A 309 -11.96 8.16 10.49
C ALA A 309 -12.35 8.97 11.73
N LYS A 310 -12.74 10.23 11.56
CA LYS A 310 -13.17 11.13 12.64
C LYS A 310 -14.42 10.63 13.34
N HIS A 311 -15.36 10.02 12.63
CA HIS A 311 -16.58 9.44 13.21
C HIS A 311 -16.25 8.35 14.24
N TYR A 312 -15.17 7.59 14.01
CA TYR A 312 -14.75 6.48 14.87
C TYR A 312 -13.55 6.81 15.78
N LEU A 313 -13.22 8.10 16.00
CA LEU A 313 -12.09 8.46 16.86
C LEU A 313 -12.24 7.92 18.28
N SER A 314 -13.44 7.93 18.87
CA SER A 314 -13.66 7.36 20.21
C SER A 314 -13.37 5.87 20.32
N GLU A 315 -13.39 5.14 19.20
CA GLU A 315 -13.08 3.71 19.11
C GLU A 315 -11.64 3.47 18.61
N THR A 316 -10.89 4.54 18.35
CA THR A 316 -9.53 4.46 17.81
C THR A 316 -8.53 4.21 18.93
N HIS A 317 -7.66 3.21 18.72
CA HIS A 317 -6.58 2.85 19.62
C HIS A 317 -5.23 3.22 19.01
N PHE A 318 -4.33 3.72 19.85
CA PHE A 318 -2.93 3.96 19.50
C PHE A 318 -2.04 3.03 20.32
N ALA A 319 -1.15 2.32 19.66
CA ALA A 319 -0.18 1.43 20.28
C ALA A 319 1.24 1.75 19.81
N TRP A 320 2.19 1.63 20.73
CA TRP A 320 3.62 1.85 20.51
C TRP A 320 4.43 0.65 20.97
N ILE A 321 5.49 0.32 20.25
CA ILE A 321 6.50 -0.67 20.63
C ILE A 321 7.88 -0.07 20.45
N GLY A 322 8.76 -0.30 21.41
CA GLY A 322 10.13 0.16 21.40
C GLY A 322 10.40 1.25 22.43
N PRO A 323 11.67 1.62 22.60
CA PRO A 323 12.08 2.73 23.46
C PRO A 323 11.48 4.06 22.97
N PHE A 324 11.42 5.01 23.91
CA PHE A 324 11.03 6.38 23.62
C PHE A 324 12.24 7.28 23.82
N ASP A 325 13.08 7.38 22.81
CA ASP A 325 14.24 8.26 22.71
C ASP A 325 14.46 8.68 21.25
N ASP A 326 15.36 9.65 21.03
CA ASP A 326 15.55 10.27 19.69
C ASP A 326 16.38 9.39 18.73
N ALA A 327 16.91 8.24 19.16
CA ALA A 327 17.80 7.40 18.37
C ALA A 327 17.24 6.02 18.05
N SER A 328 16.40 5.47 18.95
CA SER A 328 15.94 4.10 18.85
C SER A 328 14.90 3.89 17.76
N PRO A 329 14.91 2.73 17.11
CA PRO A 329 13.81 2.26 16.26
C PRO A 329 12.53 2.05 17.07
N PHE A 330 11.38 2.21 16.41
CA PHE A 330 10.07 2.03 17.01
C PHE A 330 9.05 1.51 16.01
N TYR A 331 7.93 1.04 16.53
CA TYR A 331 6.70 0.71 15.81
C TYR A 331 5.54 1.48 16.43
N TYR A 332 4.62 1.93 15.60
CA TYR A 332 3.31 2.34 16.09
C TYR A 332 2.18 1.82 15.21
N ARG A 333 0.99 1.75 15.82
CA ARG A 333 -0.24 1.36 15.15
C ARG A 333 -1.39 2.27 15.58
N ILE A 334 -2.20 2.70 14.60
CA ILE A 334 -3.50 3.32 14.82
C ILE A 334 -4.54 2.32 14.30
N LEU A 335 -5.49 1.93 15.12
CA LEU A 335 -6.54 0.95 14.75
C LEU A 335 -7.90 1.48 15.15
N SER A 336 -8.79 1.61 14.18
CA SER A 336 -10.22 1.90 14.33
C SER A 336 -11.07 0.92 13.51
N PRO A 337 -12.41 0.96 13.61
CA PRO A 337 -13.28 0.14 12.75
C PRO A 337 -13.08 0.37 11.25
N VAL A 338 -12.67 1.55 10.84
CA VAL A 338 -12.61 1.94 9.40
C VAL A 338 -11.20 2.16 8.88
N ILE A 339 -10.21 2.40 9.72
CA ILE A 339 -8.82 2.63 9.30
C ILE A 339 -7.83 1.95 10.21
N LEU A 340 -6.87 1.27 9.61
CA LEU A 340 -5.66 0.78 10.26
C LEU A 340 -4.46 1.46 9.63
N VAL A 341 -3.55 1.93 10.46
CA VAL A 341 -2.22 2.42 10.07
C VAL A 341 -1.19 1.67 10.88
N GLU A 342 -0.16 1.17 10.24
CA GLU A 342 1.04 0.67 10.90
C GLU A 342 2.27 1.37 10.32
N PHE A 343 3.24 1.60 11.19
CA PHE A 343 4.56 2.13 10.88
C PHE A 343 5.59 1.35 11.69
N ASP A 344 6.68 0.94 11.08
CA ASP A 344 7.80 0.34 11.79
C ASP A 344 9.16 0.68 11.19
N HIS A 345 10.18 0.45 12.02
CA HIS A 345 11.55 0.36 11.59
C HIS A 345 11.97 -1.10 11.49
N GLN A 346 12.67 -1.45 10.42
CA GLN A 346 13.04 -2.81 10.08
C GLN A 346 14.55 -3.07 10.22
N SER A 347 14.92 -4.35 10.36
CA SER A 347 16.27 -4.79 10.05
C SER A 347 16.54 -4.64 8.55
N GLY A 348 17.77 -4.32 8.20
CA GLY A 348 18.13 -3.99 6.82
C GLY A 348 18.64 -5.18 6.01
N ILE A 349 18.35 -5.13 4.70
CA ILE A 349 19.01 -5.95 3.68
C ILE A 349 20.05 -5.11 2.95
N MET A 350 19.75 -3.85 2.71
CA MET A 350 20.62 -2.90 1.99
C MET A 350 21.90 -2.62 2.78
N TYR A 351 21.78 -2.35 4.06
CA TYR A 351 22.91 -2.09 4.95
C TYR A 351 23.34 -3.30 5.79
N ASP A 352 22.77 -4.48 5.53
CA ASP A 352 23.09 -5.74 6.19
C ASP A 352 23.04 -5.70 7.73
N ASN A 353 22.19 -4.83 8.29
CA ASN A 353 21.97 -4.76 9.73
C ASN A 353 20.96 -5.80 10.19
N ASP A 354 21.36 -6.64 11.14
CA ASP A 354 20.51 -7.71 11.68
C ASP A 354 19.46 -7.20 12.68
N THR A 355 19.61 -5.96 13.16
CA THR A 355 18.67 -5.29 14.07
C THR A 355 17.95 -4.15 13.38
N PRO A 356 16.72 -3.80 13.78
CA PRO A 356 16.00 -2.66 13.23
C PRO A 356 16.82 -1.36 13.28
N SER A 357 16.71 -0.56 12.23
CA SER A 357 17.36 0.74 12.11
C SER A 357 16.39 1.78 11.54
N ARG A 358 16.68 3.06 11.79
CA ARG A 358 15.88 4.16 11.25
C ARG A 358 16.12 4.42 9.76
N ASP A 359 17.04 3.72 9.14
CA ASP A 359 17.28 3.77 7.68
C ASP A 359 16.37 2.82 6.88
N HIS A 360 15.55 1.96 7.55
CA HIS A 360 14.58 1.07 6.91
C HIS A 360 13.21 1.23 7.55
N ILE A 361 12.26 1.77 6.80
CA ILE A 361 10.90 2.07 7.27
C ILE A 361 9.88 1.36 6.40
N HIS A 362 8.86 0.78 7.05
CA HIS A 362 7.65 0.30 6.41
C HIS A 362 6.43 1.03 6.97
N THR A 363 5.47 1.34 6.09
CA THR A 363 4.14 1.84 6.46
C THR A 363 3.07 1.09 5.69
N VAL A 364 1.92 0.85 6.31
CA VAL A 364 0.73 0.34 5.62
C VAL A 364 -0.52 1.04 6.12
N VAL A 365 -1.40 1.37 5.18
CA VAL A 365 -2.77 1.83 5.47
C VAL A 365 -3.73 0.79 4.94
N ARG A 366 -4.68 0.38 5.78
CA ARG A 366 -5.72 -0.59 5.46
C ARG A 366 -7.11 -0.03 5.75
N THR A 367 -8.11 -0.61 5.10
CA THR A 367 -9.53 -0.41 5.43
C THR A 367 -10.05 -1.72 6.05
N PRO A 368 -10.05 -1.81 7.41
CA PRO A 368 -10.51 -3.01 8.11
C PRO A 368 -11.95 -3.38 7.78
N ASN A 369 -12.38 -4.52 8.31
CA ASN A 369 -13.76 -4.99 8.21
C ASN A 369 -14.24 -5.25 6.78
N GLY A 370 -13.30 -5.67 5.91
CA GLY A 370 -13.63 -6.24 4.61
C GLY A 370 -13.62 -5.27 3.44
N ASN A 371 -13.24 -4.00 3.61
CA ASN A 371 -13.27 -3.04 2.50
C ASN A 371 -11.90 -2.69 1.89
N ASP A 372 -10.83 -3.37 2.23
CA ASP A 372 -9.62 -3.35 1.42
C ASP A 372 -9.94 -3.80 -0.02
N TYR A 373 -9.31 -3.18 -1.01
CA TYR A 373 -9.59 -3.39 -2.43
C TYR A 373 -11.05 -3.06 -2.83
N GLY A 374 -11.79 -2.32 -1.98
CA GLY A 374 -13.21 -2.04 -2.20
C GLY A 374 -14.11 -3.29 -2.17
N LYS A 375 -13.66 -4.39 -1.53
CA LYS A 375 -14.36 -5.69 -1.60
C LYS A 375 -15.76 -5.65 -0.97
N ASP A 376 -15.97 -4.86 0.09
CA ASP A 376 -17.32 -4.73 0.67
C ASP A 376 -18.25 -3.93 -0.25
N LEU A 377 -17.79 -2.83 -0.84
CA LEU A 377 -18.56 -2.07 -1.82
C LEU A 377 -18.86 -2.91 -3.07
N LEU A 378 -17.89 -3.68 -3.56
CA LEU A 378 -18.09 -4.59 -4.70
C LEU A 378 -19.15 -5.65 -4.37
N ARG A 379 -19.14 -6.22 -3.18
CA ARG A 379 -20.14 -7.18 -2.72
C ARG A 379 -21.54 -6.55 -2.68
N GLN A 380 -21.66 -5.33 -2.16
CA GLN A 380 -22.92 -4.57 -2.13
C GLN A 380 -23.41 -4.27 -3.54
N HIS A 381 -22.52 -3.86 -4.45
CA HIS A 381 -22.86 -3.59 -5.86
C HIS A 381 -23.48 -4.82 -6.51
N TYR A 382 -22.86 -5.99 -6.38
CA TYR A 382 -23.41 -7.24 -6.92
C TYR A 382 -24.72 -7.71 -6.23
N ALA A 383 -24.94 -7.36 -4.98
CA ALA A 383 -26.19 -7.69 -4.29
C ALA A 383 -27.36 -6.81 -4.75
N HIS A 384 -27.11 -5.61 -5.27
CA HIS A 384 -28.16 -4.69 -5.73
C HIS A 384 -28.39 -4.74 -7.24
N HIS A 385 -27.42 -5.23 -8.02
CA HIS A 385 -27.51 -5.31 -9.48
C HIS A 385 -27.44 -6.78 -9.91
N ASP A 386 -28.50 -7.26 -10.61
CA ASP A 386 -28.52 -8.60 -11.18
C ASP A 386 -27.58 -8.67 -12.41
N HIS A 387 -26.38 -9.15 -12.21
CA HIS A 387 -25.40 -9.40 -13.27
C HIS A 387 -25.53 -10.80 -13.91
N SER A 388 -26.65 -11.52 -13.68
CA SER A 388 -26.86 -12.90 -14.16
C SER A 388 -27.13 -13.00 -15.67
N HIS A 389 -27.28 -11.87 -16.37
CA HIS A 389 -27.43 -11.85 -17.83
C HIS A 389 -26.25 -11.16 -18.53
N PRO A 390 -25.34 -11.91 -19.20
CA PRO A 390 -24.46 -11.29 -20.19
C PRO A 390 -25.34 -10.70 -21.28
N THR A 391 -25.23 -9.40 -21.57
CA THR A 391 -25.86 -8.77 -22.72
C THR A 391 -25.27 -9.39 -23.99
N GLY A 392 -25.93 -10.47 -24.46
CA GLY A 392 -25.60 -11.11 -25.70
C GLY A 392 -25.94 -10.16 -26.85
N HIS A 393 -24.95 -9.75 -27.61
CA HIS A 393 -25.17 -9.17 -28.92
C HIS A 393 -25.99 -10.16 -29.75
N ARG A 394 -27.29 -9.89 -29.90
CA ARG A 394 -28.12 -10.53 -30.98
C ARG A 394 -27.62 -9.99 -32.30
N HIS A 395 -26.83 -10.77 -33.01
CA HIS A 395 -26.68 -10.62 -34.43
C HIS A 395 -28.06 -10.86 -35.08
N GLY A 396 -28.70 -9.79 -35.53
CA GLY A 396 -29.87 -9.88 -36.36
C GLY A 396 -29.50 -10.54 -37.71
N THR A 397 -29.89 -11.77 -37.90
CA THR A 397 -29.92 -12.38 -39.22
C THR A 397 -31.05 -11.73 -39.98
N ALA A 398 -30.74 -10.88 -40.98
CA ALA A 398 -31.67 -10.45 -41.99
C ALA A 398 -32.01 -11.67 -42.86
N GLY A 399 -33.19 -12.22 -42.65
CA GLY A 399 -33.80 -13.17 -43.58
C GLY A 399 -34.36 -12.42 -44.77
N GLY A 400 -33.80 -12.69 -45.93
CA GLY A 400 -34.41 -12.33 -47.18
C GLY A 400 -35.59 -13.26 -47.49
N GLY A 401 -36.64 -12.69 -48.05
CA GLY A 401 -37.75 -13.30 -48.71
C GLY A 401 -38.25 -12.33 -49.74
#